data_2edd0b9606d6acb3f9340c71aacbe6c8
#
_entry.id   2edd0b9606d6acb3f9340c71aacbe6c8
#
_cell.length_a   1.000
_cell.length_b   1.000
_cell.length_c   1.000
_cell.angle_alpha   90.00
_cell.angle_beta   90.00
_cell.angle_gamma   90.00
#
_symmetry.space_group_name_H-M   'P 1'
#
loop_
_entity.id
_entity.type
_entity.pdbx_description
1 polymer ?
#
loop_
_entity_poly.entity_id
_entity_poly.type
_entity_poly.pdbx_seq_one_letter_code
_entity_poly.pdbx_strand_id
1 'polypeptide(L)'
;MLPGYNARPVTERFQVIEGDLSAEGLRFGVVASRFNDEIVAGLLDGATECLERHGATRDNVTVYRVPGAFEIPSAVSKLGKTGGVDAIVSIGALVRGETPHFDFISQQVTLELSRVAVALGLPVSFGVITCDTMEQAMARTARGSNKGWEAALAAIEMANLYRKMA
;
A
#
# COMPACT_ATOMS: atom_id res chain seq x y z
N MET A 1 -9.24 29.74 28.37
CA MET A 1 -7.89 29.80 27.79
C MET A 1 -6.90 29.48 28.91
N LEU A 2 -6.25 28.30 28.88
CA LEU A 2 -5.26 27.92 29.90
C LEU A 2 -3.99 28.78 29.69
N PRO A 3 -3.50 29.51 30.69
CA PRO A 3 -2.32 30.36 30.56
C PRO A 3 -1.08 29.49 30.49
N GLY A 4 -0.24 29.72 29.50
CA GLY A 4 1.12 29.18 29.45
C GLY A 4 1.37 27.87 28.76
N TYR A 5 0.50 27.44 27.82
CA TYR A 5 0.82 26.29 26.96
C TYR A 5 1.85 26.70 25.89
N ASN A 6 3.13 26.66 26.28
CA ASN A 6 4.22 26.76 25.32
C ASN A 6 4.27 25.44 24.55
N ALA A 7 3.74 25.45 23.33
CA ALA A 7 3.67 24.26 22.45
C ALA A 7 5.08 23.89 21.96
N ARG A 8 5.88 23.24 22.82
CA ARG A 8 7.11 22.59 22.36
C ARG A 8 6.72 21.46 21.40
N PRO A 9 7.50 21.21 20.35
CA PRO A 9 7.33 20.06 19.48
C PRO A 9 7.18 18.76 20.28
N VAL A 10 6.38 17.84 19.80
CA VAL A 10 6.14 16.56 20.50
C VAL A 10 7.44 15.78 20.73
N THR A 11 8.38 15.87 19.81
CA THR A 11 9.71 15.24 19.85
C THR A 11 10.61 15.77 20.96
N GLU A 12 10.34 16.99 21.49
CA GLU A 12 11.05 17.53 22.63
C GLU A 12 10.45 17.10 23.98
N ARG A 13 9.24 16.56 23.98
CA ARG A 13 8.49 16.20 25.19
C ARG A 13 8.33 14.69 25.39
N PHE A 14 8.38 13.92 24.29
CA PHE A 14 8.14 12.50 24.28
C PHE A 14 9.12 11.80 23.33
N GLN A 15 9.39 10.54 23.59
CA GLN A 15 10.05 9.68 22.61
C GLN A 15 9.08 9.43 21.45
N VAL A 16 9.49 9.77 20.24
CA VAL A 16 8.76 9.52 19.02
C VAL A 16 9.50 8.44 18.22
N ILE A 17 8.81 7.39 17.83
CA ILE A 17 9.35 6.30 17.04
C ILE A 17 8.64 6.32 15.68
N GLU A 18 9.40 6.48 14.62
CA GLU A 18 8.93 6.48 13.22
C GLU A 18 9.70 5.44 12.42
N GLY A 19 9.10 4.93 11.35
CA GLY A 19 9.79 4.07 10.40
C GLY A 19 10.73 4.87 9.51
N ASP A 20 11.86 4.26 9.15
CA ASP A 20 12.75 4.82 8.14
C ASP A 20 12.20 4.55 6.74
N LEU A 21 12.62 5.35 5.76
CA LEU A 21 12.27 5.17 4.37
C LEU A 21 13.34 4.37 3.59
N SER A 22 14.04 3.45 4.23
CA SER A 22 14.97 2.53 3.57
C SER A 22 14.31 1.19 3.32
N ALA A 23 14.35 0.74 2.07
CA ALA A 23 13.89 -0.59 1.66
C ALA A 23 15.03 -1.64 1.66
N GLU A 24 16.24 -1.25 2.06
CA GLU A 24 17.40 -2.15 2.08
C GLU A 24 17.16 -3.34 3.02
N GLY A 25 17.36 -4.55 2.48
CA GLY A 25 17.18 -5.78 3.22
C GLY A 25 15.74 -6.13 3.61
N LEU A 26 14.75 -5.35 3.14
CA LEU A 26 13.33 -5.67 3.24
C LEU A 26 12.88 -6.46 2.02
N ARG A 27 11.97 -7.42 2.23
CA ARG A 27 11.36 -8.25 1.19
C ARG A 27 9.92 -7.82 1.00
N PHE A 28 9.54 -7.53 -0.24
CA PHE A 28 8.20 -7.03 -0.58
C PHE A 28 7.45 -8.00 -1.49
N GLY A 29 6.19 -8.24 -1.16
CA GLY A 29 5.23 -8.79 -2.09
C GLY A 29 4.34 -7.69 -2.65
N VAL A 30 4.24 -7.59 -3.97
CA VAL A 30 3.31 -6.67 -4.62
C VAL A 30 2.18 -7.48 -5.23
N VAL A 31 0.95 -7.34 -4.72
CA VAL A 31 -0.24 -8.03 -5.23
C VAL A 31 -1.02 -7.07 -6.11
N ALA A 32 -1.03 -7.30 -7.43
CA ALA A 32 -1.60 -6.39 -8.41
C ALA A 32 -2.70 -7.05 -9.26
N SER A 33 -3.86 -6.39 -9.38
CA SER A 33 -4.95 -6.88 -10.24
C SER A 33 -4.60 -6.73 -11.73
N ARG A 34 -5.26 -7.53 -12.59
CA ARG A 34 -5.18 -7.39 -14.06
C ARG A 34 -6.33 -6.56 -14.63
N PHE A 35 -7.47 -6.53 -13.95
CA PHE A 35 -8.59 -5.72 -14.41
C PHE A 35 -8.24 -4.23 -14.36
N ASN A 36 -8.61 -3.45 -15.38
CA ASN A 36 -8.15 -2.08 -15.61
C ASN A 36 -6.62 -2.00 -15.79
N ASP A 37 -6.07 -2.88 -16.63
CA ASP A 37 -4.61 -3.13 -16.72
C ASP A 37 -3.77 -1.88 -17.01
N GLU A 38 -4.23 -0.98 -17.87
CA GLU A 38 -3.51 0.28 -18.17
C GLU A 38 -3.28 1.12 -16.91
N ILE A 39 -4.31 1.28 -16.07
CA ILE A 39 -4.21 2.02 -14.82
C ILE A 39 -3.34 1.25 -13.81
N VAL A 40 -3.60 -0.05 -13.69
CA VAL A 40 -2.85 -0.90 -12.75
C VAL A 40 -1.37 -0.97 -13.12
N ALA A 41 -1.02 -1.00 -14.39
CA ALA A 41 0.36 -0.93 -14.85
C ALA A 41 1.03 0.37 -14.40
N GLY A 42 0.38 1.52 -14.60
CA GLY A 42 0.93 2.80 -14.15
C GLY A 42 1.10 2.90 -12.62
N LEU A 43 0.16 2.33 -11.84
CA LEU A 43 0.29 2.25 -10.39
C LEU A 43 1.44 1.30 -9.98
N LEU A 44 1.56 0.17 -10.65
CA LEU A 44 2.60 -0.83 -10.39
C LEU A 44 3.99 -0.27 -10.71
N ASP A 45 4.14 0.44 -11.84
CA ASP A 45 5.38 1.12 -12.20
C ASP A 45 5.79 2.13 -11.11
N GLY A 46 4.83 2.94 -10.61
CA GLY A 46 5.09 3.86 -9.52
C GLY A 46 5.50 3.15 -8.22
N ALA A 47 4.85 2.04 -7.88
CA ALA A 47 5.18 1.27 -6.69
C ALA A 47 6.58 0.66 -6.78
N THR A 48 6.91 0.03 -7.90
CA THR A 48 8.22 -0.60 -8.10
C THR A 48 9.34 0.43 -8.19
N GLU A 49 9.14 1.56 -8.89
CA GLU A 49 10.08 2.68 -8.90
C GLU A 49 10.34 3.21 -7.48
N CYS A 50 9.30 3.32 -6.64
CA CYS A 50 9.45 3.74 -5.25
C CYS A 50 10.33 2.76 -4.46
N LEU A 51 10.04 1.47 -4.53
CA LEU A 51 10.82 0.44 -3.84
C LEU A 51 12.30 0.47 -4.27
N GLU A 52 12.57 0.53 -5.57
CA GLU A 52 13.93 0.58 -6.13
C GLU A 52 14.69 1.84 -5.65
N ARG A 53 14.06 3.00 -5.72
CA ARG A 53 14.69 4.26 -5.29
C ARG A 53 15.00 4.33 -3.80
N HIS A 54 14.30 3.54 -2.99
CA HIS A 54 14.54 3.44 -1.55
C HIS A 54 15.46 2.26 -1.17
N GLY A 55 16.06 1.57 -2.15
CA GLY A 55 17.09 0.57 -1.92
C GLY A 55 16.64 -0.89 -2.00
N ALA A 56 15.39 -1.17 -2.43
CA ALA A 56 14.98 -2.54 -2.71
C ALA A 56 15.71 -3.08 -3.95
N THR A 57 16.15 -4.32 -3.88
CA THR A 57 16.75 -5.02 -5.03
C THR A 57 15.72 -5.89 -5.73
N ARG A 58 16.00 -6.25 -7.00
CA ARG A 58 15.13 -7.12 -7.79
C ARG A 58 14.79 -8.44 -7.08
N ASP A 59 15.75 -9.00 -6.35
CA ASP A 59 15.58 -10.28 -5.66
C ASP A 59 14.69 -10.17 -4.40
N ASN A 60 14.47 -8.94 -3.95
CA ASN A 60 13.67 -8.65 -2.75
C ASN A 60 12.23 -8.19 -3.07
N VAL A 61 11.86 -8.10 -4.35
CA VAL A 61 10.51 -7.69 -4.77
C VAL A 61 9.91 -8.75 -5.67
N THR A 62 8.75 -9.29 -5.28
CA THR A 62 8.00 -10.24 -6.11
C THR A 62 6.60 -9.71 -6.40
N VAL A 63 6.23 -9.67 -7.68
CA VAL A 63 4.91 -9.22 -8.13
C VAL A 63 4.01 -10.43 -8.39
N TYR A 64 2.84 -10.44 -7.76
CA TYR A 64 1.79 -11.45 -7.91
C TYR A 64 0.60 -10.83 -8.64
N ARG A 65 0.24 -11.38 -9.82
CA ARG A 65 -0.88 -10.87 -10.62
C ARG A 65 -2.15 -11.67 -10.36
N VAL A 66 -3.21 -10.99 -9.90
CA VAL A 66 -4.53 -11.56 -9.65
C VAL A 66 -5.57 -11.07 -10.68
N PRO A 67 -6.70 -11.79 -10.89
CA PRO A 67 -7.68 -11.41 -11.92
C PRO A 67 -8.26 -10.01 -11.72
N GLY A 68 -8.76 -9.70 -10.53
CA GLY A 68 -9.40 -8.43 -10.21
C GLY A 68 -9.09 -7.95 -8.80
N ALA A 69 -9.64 -6.80 -8.44
CA ALA A 69 -9.46 -6.23 -7.10
C ALA A 69 -10.06 -7.14 -6.00
N PHE A 70 -11.12 -7.88 -6.31
CA PHE A 70 -11.79 -8.78 -5.36
C PHE A 70 -10.87 -9.91 -4.87
N GLU A 71 -9.94 -10.37 -5.69
CA GLU A 71 -9.00 -11.43 -5.34
C GLU A 71 -7.79 -10.94 -4.53
N ILE A 72 -7.53 -9.63 -4.47
CA ILE A 72 -6.37 -9.08 -3.77
C ILE A 72 -6.33 -9.50 -2.29
N PRO A 73 -7.40 -9.35 -1.48
CA PRO A 73 -7.33 -9.70 -0.06
C PRO A 73 -6.98 -11.17 0.20
N SER A 74 -7.53 -12.09 -0.60
CA SER A 74 -7.25 -13.52 -0.44
C SER A 74 -5.79 -13.86 -0.80
N ALA A 75 -5.25 -13.26 -1.85
CA ALA A 75 -3.85 -13.42 -2.25
C ALA A 75 -2.90 -12.82 -1.20
N VAL A 76 -3.20 -11.63 -0.67
CA VAL A 76 -2.47 -10.99 0.44
C VAL A 76 -2.45 -11.88 1.67
N SER A 77 -3.61 -12.41 2.07
CA SER A 77 -3.71 -13.34 3.21
C SER A 77 -2.86 -14.59 3.00
N LYS A 78 -2.89 -15.17 1.81
CA LYS A 78 -2.10 -16.35 1.48
C LYS A 78 -0.61 -16.05 1.52
N LEU A 79 -0.18 -14.95 0.90
CA LEU A 79 1.21 -14.52 0.84
C LEU A 79 1.76 -14.21 2.24
N GLY A 80 1.04 -13.42 3.05
CA GLY A 80 1.47 -13.07 4.40
C GLY A 80 1.71 -14.26 5.32
N LYS A 81 0.93 -15.33 5.14
CA LYS A 81 1.10 -16.58 5.90
C LYS A 81 2.36 -17.37 5.54
N THR A 82 3.02 -17.07 4.44
CA THR A 82 4.28 -17.77 4.07
C THR A 82 5.47 -17.33 4.91
N GLY A 83 5.41 -16.15 5.56
CA GLY A 83 6.54 -15.57 6.31
C GLY A 83 7.71 -15.11 5.42
N GLY A 84 7.50 -15.08 4.10
CA GLY A 84 8.56 -14.78 3.13
C GLY A 84 8.70 -13.29 2.78
N VAL A 85 7.89 -12.40 3.38
CA VAL A 85 7.88 -10.96 3.09
C VAL A 85 7.84 -10.13 4.38
N ASP A 86 8.39 -8.94 4.34
CA ASP A 86 8.40 -7.97 5.45
C ASP A 86 7.26 -6.93 5.31
N ALA A 87 6.75 -6.74 4.09
CA ALA A 87 5.54 -5.96 3.82
C ALA A 87 4.88 -6.40 2.50
N ILE A 88 3.61 -6.06 2.34
CA ILE A 88 2.84 -6.31 1.10
C ILE A 88 2.26 -4.99 0.59
N VAL A 89 2.43 -4.74 -0.71
CA VAL A 89 1.81 -3.61 -1.43
C VAL A 89 0.64 -4.14 -2.24
N SER A 90 -0.57 -3.64 -2.00
CA SER A 90 -1.78 -4.03 -2.72
C SER A 90 -2.09 -3.01 -3.81
N ILE A 91 -2.10 -3.43 -5.09
CA ILE A 91 -2.31 -2.55 -6.23
C ILE A 91 -3.55 -2.98 -7.02
N GLY A 92 -4.45 -2.04 -7.26
CA GLY A 92 -5.66 -2.28 -8.03
C GLY A 92 -6.37 -1.00 -8.42
N ALA A 93 -7.32 -1.10 -9.34
CA ALA A 93 -8.13 0.03 -9.77
C ALA A 93 -9.60 -0.38 -9.93
N LEU A 94 -10.46 0.33 -9.23
CA LEU A 94 -11.91 0.24 -9.36
C LEU A 94 -12.42 1.55 -9.97
N VAL A 95 -13.07 1.47 -11.11
CA VAL A 95 -13.72 2.60 -11.77
C VAL A 95 -15.21 2.33 -11.79
N ARG A 96 -16.00 3.34 -11.39
CA ARG A 96 -17.45 3.25 -11.28
C ARG A 96 -18.08 2.95 -12.63
N GLY A 97 -18.87 1.89 -12.68
CA GLY A 97 -19.73 1.57 -13.80
C GLY A 97 -21.19 1.96 -13.56
N GLU A 98 -22.08 1.47 -14.42
CA GLU A 98 -23.51 1.78 -14.39
C GLU A 98 -24.28 1.12 -13.25
N THR A 99 -23.71 0.11 -12.61
CA THR A 99 -24.38 -0.69 -11.58
C THR A 99 -23.76 -0.48 -10.18
N PRO A 100 -24.47 -0.84 -9.09
CA PRO A 100 -23.92 -0.78 -7.73
C PRO A 100 -22.75 -1.70 -7.45
N HIS A 101 -22.30 -2.50 -8.43
CA HIS A 101 -21.19 -3.44 -8.28
C HIS A 101 -19.92 -2.81 -7.74
N PHE A 102 -19.61 -1.60 -8.19
CA PHE A 102 -18.47 -0.81 -7.70
C PHE A 102 -18.50 -0.62 -6.18
N ASP A 103 -19.67 -0.25 -5.61
CA ASP A 103 -19.80 0.04 -4.19
C ASP A 103 -19.59 -1.21 -3.34
N PHE A 104 -20.12 -2.35 -3.78
CA PHE A 104 -19.94 -3.62 -3.07
C PHE A 104 -18.47 -4.08 -3.10
N ILE A 105 -17.82 -4.05 -4.25
CA ILE A 105 -16.43 -4.50 -4.37
C ILE A 105 -15.48 -3.57 -3.64
N SER A 106 -15.61 -2.26 -3.79
CA SER A 106 -14.72 -1.28 -3.16
C SER A 106 -14.76 -1.35 -1.63
N GLN A 107 -15.96 -1.47 -1.05
CA GLN A 107 -16.12 -1.62 0.39
C GLN A 107 -15.50 -2.92 0.90
N GLN A 108 -15.79 -4.05 0.26
CA GLN A 108 -15.29 -5.35 0.70
C GLN A 108 -13.76 -5.45 0.58
N VAL A 109 -13.18 -5.00 -0.53
CA VAL A 109 -11.73 -5.03 -0.72
C VAL A 109 -11.02 -4.19 0.35
N THR A 110 -11.51 -2.98 0.62
CA THR A 110 -10.94 -2.09 1.64
C THR A 110 -11.03 -2.71 3.03
N LEU A 111 -12.20 -3.22 3.41
CA LEU A 111 -12.43 -3.82 4.71
C LEU A 111 -11.57 -5.08 4.92
N GLU A 112 -11.54 -5.97 3.93
CA GLU A 112 -10.80 -7.23 4.06
C GLU A 112 -9.27 -7.01 4.04
N LEU A 113 -8.74 -6.06 3.26
CA LEU A 113 -7.31 -5.72 3.32
C LEU A 113 -6.91 -5.22 4.71
N SER A 114 -7.73 -4.35 5.32
CA SER A 114 -7.49 -3.88 6.69
C SER A 114 -7.53 -5.02 7.71
N ARG A 115 -8.53 -5.91 7.62
CA ARG A 115 -8.65 -7.09 8.49
C ARG A 115 -7.46 -8.04 8.36
N VAL A 116 -7.05 -8.31 7.13
CA VAL A 116 -5.93 -9.21 6.84
C VAL A 116 -4.63 -8.64 7.39
N ALA A 117 -4.37 -7.33 7.22
CA ALA A 117 -3.20 -6.66 7.77
C ALA A 117 -3.09 -6.84 9.29
N VAL A 118 -4.19 -6.57 10.01
CA VAL A 118 -4.26 -6.73 11.47
C VAL A 118 -4.09 -8.19 11.88
N ALA A 119 -4.75 -9.13 11.19
CA ALA A 119 -4.69 -10.55 11.51
C ALA A 119 -3.31 -11.17 11.27
N LEU A 120 -2.56 -10.66 10.30
CA LEU A 120 -1.20 -11.10 9.99
C LEU A 120 -0.14 -10.46 10.90
N GLY A 121 -0.43 -9.30 11.50
CA GLY A 121 0.60 -8.48 12.15
C GLY A 121 1.71 -8.07 11.17
N LEU A 122 1.34 -7.88 9.89
CA LEU A 122 2.25 -7.56 8.80
C LEU A 122 1.78 -6.28 8.10
N PRO A 123 2.69 -5.34 7.77
CA PRO A 123 2.32 -4.18 6.96
C PRO A 123 1.72 -4.58 5.62
N VAL A 124 0.50 -4.15 5.37
CA VAL A 124 -0.19 -4.27 4.07
C VAL A 124 -0.64 -2.88 3.66
N SER A 125 -0.01 -2.32 2.64
CA SER A 125 -0.36 -0.99 2.17
C SER A 125 -1.48 -1.02 1.13
N PHE A 126 -2.26 0.06 1.08
CA PHE A 126 -3.45 0.19 0.27
C PHE A 126 -3.20 1.07 -0.96
N GLY A 127 -2.84 0.46 -2.08
CA GLY A 127 -2.72 1.10 -3.40
C GLY A 127 -3.87 0.72 -4.34
N VAL A 128 -5.02 0.33 -3.79
CA VAL A 128 -6.24 0.07 -4.58
C VAL A 128 -7.02 1.37 -4.70
N ILE A 129 -7.00 1.98 -5.88
CA ILE A 129 -7.74 3.22 -6.13
C ILE A 129 -9.20 2.96 -6.45
N THR A 130 -10.06 3.89 -6.01
CA THR A 130 -11.49 3.92 -6.31
C THR A 130 -11.83 5.26 -6.93
N CYS A 131 -12.34 5.27 -8.15
CA CYS A 131 -12.58 6.48 -8.94
C CYS A 131 -13.95 6.44 -9.60
N ASP A 132 -14.58 7.59 -9.75
CA ASP A 132 -15.85 7.67 -10.48
C ASP A 132 -15.65 7.68 -11.99
N THR A 133 -14.48 8.14 -12.47
CA THR A 133 -14.17 8.19 -13.89
C THR A 133 -12.78 7.64 -14.20
N MET A 134 -12.57 7.27 -15.46
CA MET A 134 -11.28 6.80 -15.99
C MET A 134 -10.22 7.90 -15.90
N GLU A 135 -10.59 9.16 -16.16
CA GLU A 135 -9.69 10.31 -16.08
C GLU A 135 -9.17 10.50 -14.63
N GLN A 136 -10.04 10.34 -13.64
CA GLN A 136 -9.63 10.37 -12.23
C GLN A 136 -8.64 9.26 -11.90
N ALA A 137 -8.84 8.07 -12.46
CA ALA A 137 -7.96 6.94 -12.26
C ALA A 137 -6.59 7.18 -12.92
N MET A 138 -6.58 7.64 -14.17
CA MET A 138 -5.34 7.98 -14.90
C MET A 138 -4.54 9.08 -14.20
N ALA A 139 -5.19 10.12 -13.66
CA ALA A 139 -4.50 11.17 -12.92
C ALA A 139 -3.75 10.64 -11.68
N ARG A 140 -4.17 9.49 -11.11
CA ARG A 140 -3.55 8.84 -9.96
C ARG A 140 -2.37 7.93 -10.31
N THR A 141 -2.08 7.76 -11.58
CA THR A 141 -0.87 7.06 -12.07
C THR A 141 0.25 8.02 -12.47
N ALA A 142 -0.06 9.33 -12.53
CA ALA A 142 0.90 10.33 -12.98
C ALA A 142 2.04 10.55 -12.00
N ARG A 143 3.22 10.88 -12.51
CA ARG A 143 4.39 11.19 -11.69
C ARG A 143 4.11 12.36 -10.73
N GLY A 144 4.44 12.19 -9.46
CA GLY A 144 4.18 13.17 -8.39
C GLY A 144 2.80 13.04 -7.72
N SER A 145 1.89 12.22 -8.27
CA SER A 145 0.59 11.89 -7.67
C SER A 145 0.24 10.40 -7.77
N ASN A 146 1.25 9.57 -8.06
CA ASN A 146 1.07 8.14 -8.24
C ASN A 146 0.74 7.45 -6.91
N LYS A 147 -0.47 6.86 -6.84
CA LYS A 147 -0.95 6.19 -5.62
C LYS A 147 -0.28 4.84 -5.36
N GLY A 148 0.32 4.23 -6.37
CA GLY A 148 1.19 3.07 -6.19
C GLY A 148 2.49 3.44 -5.49
N TRP A 149 3.10 4.57 -5.88
CA TRP A 149 4.27 5.14 -5.19
C TRP A 149 3.98 5.40 -3.71
N GLU A 150 2.89 6.10 -3.39
CA GLU A 150 2.49 6.40 -2.01
C GLU A 150 2.26 5.11 -1.19
N ALA A 151 1.63 4.12 -1.80
CA ALA A 151 1.40 2.83 -1.13
C ALA A 151 2.72 2.08 -0.85
N ALA A 152 3.66 2.09 -1.79
CA ALA A 152 4.98 1.49 -1.59
C ALA A 152 5.78 2.21 -0.50
N LEU A 153 5.73 3.54 -0.48
CA LEU A 153 6.39 4.35 0.56
C LEU A 153 5.84 4.01 1.95
N ALA A 154 4.51 3.94 2.08
CA ALA A 154 3.87 3.54 3.33
C ALA A 154 4.25 2.11 3.76
N ALA A 155 4.42 1.18 2.82
CA ALA A 155 4.85 -0.19 3.12
C ALA A 155 6.28 -0.21 3.68
N ILE A 156 7.21 0.58 3.11
CA ILE A 156 8.59 0.72 3.60
C ILE A 156 8.59 1.27 5.02
N GLU A 157 7.91 2.40 5.24
CA GLU A 157 7.85 3.07 6.54
C GLU A 157 7.28 2.15 7.62
N MET A 158 6.15 1.49 7.34
CA MET A 158 5.52 0.59 8.29
C MET A 158 6.34 -0.66 8.57
N ALA A 159 7.06 -1.23 7.59
CA ALA A 159 7.96 -2.35 7.83
C ALA A 159 9.09 -1.97 8.80
N ASN A 160 9.70 -0.82 8.60
CA ASN A 160 10.74 -0.31 9.49
C ASN A 160 10.20 0.06 10.88
N LEU A 161 9.01 0.63 10.96
CA LEU A 161 8.35 0.91 12.23
C LEU A 161 8.11 -0.38 13.02
N TYR A 162 7.58 -1.42 12.38
CA TYR A 162 7.32 -2.71 13.03
C TYR A 162 8.62 -3.36 13.54
N ARG A 163 9.72 -3.25 12.80
CA ARG A 163 11.05 -3.71 13.27
C ARG A 163 11.52 -2.98 14.53
N LYS A 164 11.17 -1.69 14.70
CA LYS A 164 11.49 -0.90 15.89
C LYS A 164 10.58 -1.17 17.09
N MET A 165 9.42 -1.78 16.84
CA MET A 165 8.43 -2.14 17.87
C MET A 165 8.61 -3.57 18.42
N ALA A 166 9.43 -4.41 17.76
CA ALA A 166 9.64 -5.84 18.08
C ALA A 166 10.59 -6.07 19.27
#